data_b827f85fbb47b13341c682a24d270045
#
_entry.id   b827f85fbb47b13341c682a24d270045
#
_cell.length_a   1.000
_cell.length_b   1.000
_cell.length_c   1.000
_cell.angle_alpha   90.00
_cell.angle_beta   90.00
_cell.angle_gamma   90.00
#
_symmetry.space_group_name_H-M   'P 1'
#
loop_
_entity.id
_entity.type
_entity.pdbx_description
1 polymer ?
#
loop_
_entity_poly.entity_id
_entity_poly.type
_entity_poly.pdbx_seq_one_letter_code
_entity_poly.pdbx_strand_id
1 'polypeptide(L)'
;MNSTARRTATDDVNKLIQRRYSETPRERLDYINHFSMASTDGFNPDEISWVNDRIGVTDLVGAFVAAAEGNFVINVAGETDSPCDIKEPEDPRIGPEALRETLDRIADEMHNVIETTDKKVVVHCYMGMERSVLSVVWYLHRYEGKTIDAAYQIVANVRPIAIDHRSWIAT
;
A
#
# COMPACT_ATOMS: atom_id res chain seq x y z
N MET A 1 -12.96 13.55 10.20
CA MET A 1 -13.45 12.18 10.41
C MET A 1 -13.69 11.91 11.89
N ASN A 2 -14.75 11.17 12.18
CA ASN A 2 -15.07 10.80 13.55
C ASN A 2 -14.05 9.77 14.06
N SER A 3 -13.38 10.06 15.18
CA SER A 3 -12.37 9.19 15.77
C SER A 3 -12.91 7.80 16.18
N THR A 4 -14.22 7.72 16.47
CA THR A 4 -14.90 6.46 16.82
C THR A 4 -15.00 5.52 15.62
N ALA A 5 -15.35 6.03 14.44
CA ALA A 5 -15.42 5.23 13.20
C ALA A 5 -14.06 4.67 12.81
N ARG A 6 -13.01 5.49 12.94
CA ARG A 6 -11.63 5.07 12.68
C ARG A 6 -11.20 3.93 13.61
N ARG A 7 -11.45 4.09 14.92
CA ARG A 7 -11.12 3.06 15.93
C ARG A 7 -11.85 1.75 15.66
N THR A 8 -13.15 1.81 15.36
CA THR A 8 -13.97 0.62 15.09
C THR A 8 -13.45 -0.14 13.85
N ALA A 9 -13.14 0.58 12.76
CA ALA A 9 -12.59 -0.03 11.55
C ALA A 9 -11.27 -0.75 11.83
N THR A 10 -10.37 -0.12 12.58
CA THR A 10 -9.08 -0.72 12.96
C THR A 10 -9.26 -1.96 13.84
N ASP A 11 -10.17 -1.89 14.81
CA ASP A 11 -10.46 -3.02 15.73
C ASP A 11 -11.01 -4.22 14.95
N ASP A 12 -11.92 -4.00 14.01
CA ASP A 12 -12.51 -5.08 13.21
C ASP A 12 -11.47 -5.76 12.32
N VAL A 13 -10.57 -4.98 11.71
CA VAL A 13 -9.48 -5.53 10.90
C VAL A 13 -8.48 -6.28 11.74
N ASN A 14 -8.13 -5.76 12.91
CA ASN A 14 -7.23 -6.46 13.83
C ASN A 14 -7.80 -7.81 14.27
N LYS A 15 -9.09 -7.88 14.56
CA LYS A 15 -9.76 -9.14 14.87
C LYS A 15 -9.71 -10.13 13.69
N LEU A 16 -9.92 -9.64 12.48
CA LEU A 16 -9.84 -10.46 11.27
C LEU A 16 -8.42 -11.01 11.06
N ILE A 17 -7.40 -10.16 11.21
CA ILE A 17 -6.00 -10.54 11.09
C ILE A 17 -5.62 -11.56 12.16
N GLN A 18 -5.95 -11.30 13.42
CA GLN A 18 -5.68 -12.22 14.53
C GLN A 18 -6.35 -13.58 14.32
N ARG A 19 -7.61 -13.58 13.88
CA ARG A 19 -8.35 -14.80 13.58
C ARG A 19 -7.71 -15.64 12.48
N ARG A 20 -7.19 -14.98 11.44
CA ARG A 20 -6.64 -15.66 10.25
C ARG A 20 -5.17 -16.04 10.41
N TYR A 21 -4.39 -15.20 11.06
CA TYR A 21 -2.93 -15.29 11.11
C TYR A 21 -2.36 -15.39 12.53
N SER A 22 -3.20 -15.30 13.55
CA SER A 22 -2.78 -15.31 14.98
C SER A 22 -1.75 -14.25 15.33
N GLU A 23 -1.78 -13.11 14.64
CA GLU A 23 -0.81 -12.02 14.82
C GLU A 23 -1.49 -10.73 15.29
N THR A 24 -0.86 -10.06 16.27
CA THR A 24 -1.19 -8.69 16.65
C THR A 24 -0.47 -7.68 15.76
N PRO A 25 -0.91 -6.40 15.72
CA PRO A 25 -0.18 -5.35 15.01
C PRO A 25 1.28 -5.21 15.48
N ARG A 26 1.54 -5.42 16.78
CA ARG A 26 2.88 -5.37 17.36
C ARG A 26 3.73 -6.53 16.85
N GLU A 27 3.20 -7.75 16.87
CA GLU A 27 3.91 -8.93 16.36
C GLU A 27 4.24 -8.78 14.87
N ARG A 28 3.33 -8.20 14.06
CA ARG A 28 3.62 -7.88 12.67
C ARG A 28 4.75 -6.87 12.53
N LEU A 29 4.76 -5.83 13.34
CA LEU A 29 5.84 -4.83 13.33
C LEU A 29 7.18 -5.44 13.77
N ASP A 30 7.17 -6.29 14.79
CA ASP A 30 8.36 -6.99 15.24
C ASP A 30 8.91 -7.94 14.16
N TYR A 31 8.02 -8.63 13.43
CA TYR A 31 8.37 -9.44 12.27
C TYR A 31 9.02 -8.61 11.16
N ILE A 32 8.40 -7.48 10.81
CA ILE A 32 8.92 -6.54 9.82
C ILE A 32 10.31 -6.05 10.23
N ASN A 33 10.50 -5.64 11.48
CA ASN A 33 11.75 -5.15 12.00
C ASN A 33 12.85 -6.21 11.97
N HIS A 34 12.50 -7.49 12.19
CA HIS A 34 13.44 -8.60 12.13
C HIS A 34 14.03 -8.78 10.72
N PHE A 35 13.23 -8.58 9.68
CA PHE A 35 13.64 -8.74 8.29
C PHE A 35 14.10 -7.45 7.62
N SER A 36 13.82 -6.30 8.22
CA SER A 36 14.23 -4.99 7.72
C SER A 36 15.54 -4.56 8.38
N MET A 37 16.51 -4.13 7.60
CA MET A 37 17.77 -3.57 8.08
C MET A 37 17.63 -2.14 8.60
N ALA A 38 16.48 -1.51 8.41
CA ALA A 38 16.21 -0.15 8.85
C ALA A 38 15.55 -0.13 10.23
N SER A 39 15.92 0.84 11.06
CA SER A 39 15.18 1.12 12.29
C SER A 39 13.79 1.66 11.94
N THR A 40 12.76 0.99 12.45
CA THR A 40 11.36 1.40 12.29
C THR A 40 10.72 1.77 13.63
N ASP A 41 11.53 2.09 14.63
CA ASP A 41 11.06 2.50 15.96
C ASP A 41 10.09 3.67 15.86
N GLY A 42 8.91 3.50 16.45
CA GLY A 42 7.85 4.51 16.43
C GLY A 42 7.04 4.59 15.14
N PHE A 43 7.37 3.82 14.12
CA PHE A 43 6.56 3.74 12.90
C PHE A 43 5.33 2.86 13.11
N ASN A 44 4.16 3.35 12.69
CA ASN A 44 2.92 2.58 12.73
C ASN A 44 2.52 2.12 11.32
N PRO A 45 2.64 0.82 10.99
CA PRO A 45 2.32 0.31 9.66
C PRO A 45 0.83 0.40 9.31
N ASP A 46 -0.05 0.54 10.31
CA ASP A 46 -1.50 0.65 10.13
C ASP A 46 -1.94 2.06 9.72
N GLU A 47 -1.07 3.05 9.86
CA GLU A 47 -1.34 4.40 9.37
C GLU A 47 -1.08 4.49 7.87
N ILE A 48 -1.83 5.39 7.21
CA ILE A 48 -1.60 5.70 5.81
C ILE A 48 -0.34 6.55 5.70
N SER A 49 0.63 6.08 4.92
CA SER A 49 1.83 6.84 4.59
C SER A 49 1.55 7.68 3.34
N TRP A 50 1.38 8.98 3.51
CA TRP A 50 1.12 9.90 2.41
C TRP A 50 2.40 10.27 1.68
N VAL A 51 2.49 9.88 0.43
CA VAL A 51 3.65 10.15 -0.45
C VAL A 51 3.61 11.59 -0.96
N ASN A 52 2.41 12.08 -1.19
CA ASN A 52 2.09 13.46 -1.53
C ASN A 52 0.64 13.77 -1.08
N ASP A 53 0.08 14.90 -1.50
CA ASP A 53 -1.26 15.33 -1.10
C ASP A 53 -2.40 14.42 -1.62
N ARG A 54 -2.12 13.57 -2.60
CA ARG A 54 -3.13 12.78 -3.32
C ARG A 54 -2.94 11.27 -3.23
N ILE A 55 -1.75 10.78 -2.83
CA ILE A 55 -1.40 9.36 -2.91
C ILE A 55 -0.88 8.87 -1.57
N GLY A 56 -1.47 7.79 -1.07
CA GLY A 56 -1.06 7.09 0.14
C GLY A 56 -0.82 5.61 -0.06
N VAL A 57 0.01 5.05 0.79
CA VAL A 57 0.33 3.62 0.89
C VAL A 57 0.01 3.14 2.29
N THR A 58 -0.59 1.96 2.40
CA THR A 58 -0.88 1.38 3.72
C THR A 58 -0.94 -0.15 3.66
N ASP A 59 -1.17 -0.74 4.82
CA ASP A 59 -1.43 -2.17 4.98
C ASP A 59 -2.95 -2.48 4.96
N LEU A 60 -3.30 -3.73 5.23
CA LEU A 60 -4.70 -4.18 5.28
C LEU A 60 -5.51 -3.41 6.35
N VAL A 61 -4.92 -3.11 7.50
CA VAL A 61 -5.60 -2.36 8.58
C VAL A 61 -5.90 -0.93 8.12
N GLY A 62 -4.90 -0.26 7.58
CA GLY A 62 -5.04 1.11 7.07
C GLY A 62 -6.04 1.24 5.91
N ALA A 63 -6.23 0.17 5.13
CA ALA A 63 -7.20 0.16 4.04
C ALA A 63 -8.65 0.37 4.53
N PHE A 64 -9.02 -0.22 5.66
CA PHE A 64 -10.34 -0.01 6.26
C PHE A 64 -10.50 1.44 6.74
N VAL A 65 -9.45 2.00 7.31
CA VAL A 65 -9.43 3.42 7.72
C VAL A 65 -9.56 4.32 6.48
N ALA A 66 -8.80 4.04 5.44
CA ALA A 66 -8.83 4.81 4.19
C ALA A 66 -10.22 4.81 3.56
N ALA A 67 -10.88 3.65 3.50
CA ALA A 67 -12.25 3.53 2.98
C ALA A 67 -13.26 4.29 3.84
N ALA A 68 -13.16 4.18 5.17
CA ALA A 68 -14.04 4.90 6.08
C ALA A 68 -13.86 6.43 6.00
N GLU A 69 -12.69 6.90 5.61
CA GLU A 69 -12.38 8.33 5.37
C GLU A 69 -12.83 8.83 3.99
N GLY A 70 -13.38 7.95 3.15
CA GLY A 70 -13.86 8.33 1.82
C GLY A 70 -12.80 8.44 0.74
N ASN A 71 -11.60 7.91 0.98
CA ASN A 71 -10.56 7.84 -0.03
C ASN A 71 -10.89 6.78 -1.09
N PHE A 72 -10.34 6.94 -2.28
CA PHE A 72 -10.38 5.90 -3.30
C PHE A 72 -9.35 4.83 -2.97
N VAL A 73 -9.79 3.60 -2.72
CA VAL A 73 -8.94 2.51 -2.23
C VAL A 73 -8.70 1.48 -3.34
N ILE A 74 -7.44 1.17 -3.58
CA ILE A 74 -7.00 0.10 -4.49
C ILE A 74 -6.36 -1.02 -3.68
N ASN A 75 -6.94 -2.22 -3.77
CA ASN A 75 -6.40 -3.43 -3.19
C ASN A 75 -5.58 -4.19 -4.24
N VAL A 76 -4.26 -4.30 -4.03
CA VAL A 76 -3.36 -5.04 -4.94
C VAL A 76 -2.95 -6.42 -4.39
N ALA A 77 -3.60 -6.87 -3.32
CA ALA A 77 -3.37 -8.17 -2.71
C ALA A 77 -4.56 -9.11 -2.94
N GLY A 78 -4.41 -10.07 -3.84
CA GLY A 78 -5.48 -11.00 -4.20
C GLY A 78 -6.01 -11.85 -3.05
N GLU A 79 -5.17 -12.11 -2.05
CA GLU A 79 -5.49 -12.92 -0.87
C GLU A 79 -6.25 -12.16 0.23
N THR A 80 -6.43 -10.86 0.11
CA THR A 80 -7.11 -10.05 1.13
C THR A 80 -8.51 -9.66 0.70
N ASP A 81 -9.42 -9.62 1.66
CA ASP A 81 -10.74 -9.03 1.52
C ASP A 81 -10.81 -7.76 2.36
N SER A 82 -10.98 -6.63 1.69
CA SER A 82 -11.09 -5.32 2.32
C SER A 82 -12.06 -4.46 1.53
N PRO A 83 -12.67 -3.45 2.15
CA PRO A 83 -13.37 -2.43 1.40
C PRO A 83 -12.42 -1.75 0.43
N CYS A 84 -12.72 -1.81 -0.85
CA CYS A 84 -11.95 -1.15 -1.90
C CYS A 84 -12.86 -0.75 -3.07
N ASP A 85 -12.42 0.24 -3.83
CA ASP A 85 -13.11 0.64 -5.07
C ASP A 85 -12.67 -0.25 -6.22
N ILE A 86 -11.38 -0.63 -6.23
CA ILE A 86 -10.81 -1.52 -7.24
C ILE A 86 -9.95 -2.57 -6.53
N LYS A 87 -10.05 -3.81 -7.02
CA LYS A 87 -9.14 -4.90 -6.67
C LYS A 87 -8.40 -5.34 -7.92
N GLU A 88 -7.11 -5.04 -7.97
CA GLU A 88 -6.22 -5.41 -9.07
C GLU A 88 -5.03 -6.18 -8.49
N PRO A 89 -5.10 -7.53 -8.43
CA PRO A 89 -4.06 -8.34 -7.83
C PRO A 89 -2.71 -8.20 -8.54
N GLU A 90 -1.69 -7.87 -7.77
CA GLU A 90 -0.31 -7.81 -8.20
C GLU A 90 0.39 -9.10 -7.78
N ASP A 91 0.78 -9.91 -8.75
CA ASP A 91 1.43 -11.21 -8.51
C ASP A 91 2.81 -11.24 -9.18
N PRO A 92 3.92 -11.16 -8.41
CA PRO A 92 5.25 -11.18 -8.99
C PRO A 92 5.63 -12.51 -9.65
N ARG A 93 4.88 -13.59 -9.41
CA ARG A 93 5.14 -14.91 -9.99
C ARG A 93 4.78 -15.01 -11.47
N ILE A 94 3.97 -14.11 -11.99
CA ILE A 94 3.54 -14.13 -13.41
C ILE A 94 4.61 -13.67 -14.39
N GLY A 95 5.73 -13.15 -13.88
CA GLY A 95 6.85 -12.66 -14.68
C GLY A 95 6.88 -11.15 -14.88
N PRO A 96 8.06 -10.59 -15.21
CA PRO A 96 8.26 -9.14 -15.24
C PRO A 96 7.37 -8.39 -16.23
N GLU A 97 7.17 -8.94 -17.42
CA GLU A 97 6.35 -8.29 -18.47
C GLU A 97 4.89 -8.19 -18.05
N ALA A 98 4.29 -9.30 -17.64
CA ALA A 98 2.90 -9.35 -17.19
C ALA A 98 2.69 -8.52 -15.92
N LEU A 99 3.68 -8.48 -15.03
CA LEU A 99 3.63 -7.63 -13.84
C LEU A 99 3.64 -6.14 -14.21
N ARG A 100 4.48 -5.73 -15.17
CA ARG A 100 4.48 -4.33 -15.66
C ARG A 100 3.13 -3.94 -16.27
N GLU A 101 2.48 -4.84 -17.01
CA GLU A 101 1.12 -4.60 -17.54
C GLU A 101 0.10 -4.39 -16.42
N THR A 102 0.17 -5.19 -15.36
CA THR A 102 -0.67 -5.01 -14.17
C THR A 102 -0.40 -3.66 -13.50
N LEU A 103 0.86 -3.30 -13.32
CA LEU A 103 1.26 -2.02 -12.74
C LEU A 103 0.82 -0.83 -13.61
N ASP A 104 0.85 -0.98 -14.94
CA ASP A 104 0.32 0.03 -15.86
C ASP A 104 -1.18 0.26 -15.63
N ARG A 105 -1.97 -0.81 -15.50
CA ARG A 105 -3.40 -0.70 -15.23
C ARG A 105 -3.67 -0.01 -13.89
N ILE A 106 -2.93 -0.39 -12.84
CA ILE A 106 -3.05 0.23 -11.52
C ILE A 106 -2.70 1.73 -11.61
N ALA A 107 -1.59 2.07 -12.24
CA ALA A 107 -1.16 3.46 -12.40
C ALA A 107 -2.17 4.29 -13.22
N ASP A 108 -2.73 3.72 -14.27
CA ASP A 108 -3.75 4.36 -15.11
C ASP A 108 -5.03 4.65 -14.32
N GLU A 109 -5.47 3.72 -13.48
CA GLU A 109 -6.61 3.94 -12.57
C GLU A 109 -6.33 5.03 -11.54
N MET A 110 -5.15 5.02 -10.93
CA MET A 110 -4.74 6.09 -10.02
C MET A 110 -4.76 7.45 -10.70
N HIS A 111 -4.19 7.53 -11.90
CA HIS A 111 -4.15 8.75 -12.68
C HIS A 111 -5.56 9.25 -13.04
N ASN A 112 -6.44 8.37 -13.47
CA ASN A 112 -7.81 8.71 -13.79
C ASN A 112 -8.55 9.32 -12.59
N VAL A 113 -8.42 8.73 -11.41
CA VAL A 113 -9.04 9.24 -10.18
C VAL A 113 -8.48 10.61 -9.80
N ILE A 114 -7.16 10.78 -9.89
CA ILE A 114 -6.47 12.05 -9.56
C ILE A 114 -6.89 13.16 -10.51
N GLU A 115 -7.02 12.87 -11.81
CA GLU A 115 -7.37 13.88 -12.84
C GLU A 115 -8.86 14.22 -12.87
N THR A 116 -9.73 13.28 -12.50
CA THR A 116 -11.19 13.45 -12.67
C THR A 116 -11.94 13.66 -11.36
N THR A 117 -11.31 13.53 -10.21
CA THR A 117 -11.93 13.71 -8.89
C THR A 117 -11.00 14.45 -7.93
N ASP A 118 -11.56 14.91 -6.81
CA ASP A 118 -10.78 15.47 -5.70
C ASP A 118 -10.36 14.42 -4.66
N LYS A 119 -10.67 13.15 -4.89
CA LYS A 119 -10.36 12.07 -3.95
C LYS A 119 -8.86 11.82 -3.89
N LYS A 120 -8.40 11.47 -2.71
CA LYS A 120 -7.08 10.87 -2.51
C LYS A 120 -7.14 9.39 -2.84
N VAL A 121 -6.05 8.85 -3.38
CA VAL A 121 -5.91 7.43 -3.72
C VAL A 121 -5.03 6.76 -2.67
N VAL A 122 -5.50 5.66 -2.13
CA VAL A 122 -4.73 4.84 -1.19
C VAL A 122 -4.58 3.44 -1.76
N VAL A 123 -3.33 3.02 -1.93
CA VAL A 123 -2.98 1.67 -2.41
C VAL A 123 -2.54 0.82 -1.23
N HIS A 124 -3.10 -0.37 -1.10
CA HIS A 124 -2.71 -1.30 -0.06
C HIS A 124 -2.50 -2.72 -0.57
N CYS A 125 -1.66 -3.46 0.14
CA CYS A 125 -1.56 -4.90 0.06
C CYS A 125 -1.77 -5.50 1.46
N TYR A 126 -1.16 -6.63 1.79
CA TYR A 126 -1.30 -7.21 3.13
C TYR A 126 -0.51 -6.42 4.18
N MET A 127 0.80 -6.27 4.00
CA MET A 127 1.71 -5.63 4.95
C MET A 127 2.04 -4.17 4.61
N GLY A 128 1.75 -3.73 3.40
CA GLY A 128 2.13 -2.40 2.95
C GLY A 128 3.63 -2.20 2.81
N MET A 129 4.37 -3.25 2.42
CA MET A 129 5.83 -3.26 2.30
C MET A 129 6.32 -3.44 0.87
N GLU A 130 5.64 -4.23 0.08
CA GLU A 130 6.14 -4.76 -1.20
C GLU A 130 5.24 -4.36 -2.37
N ARG A 131 4.09 -5.00 -2.55
CA ARG A 131 3.21 -4.82 -3.71
C ARG A 131 2.61 -3.43 -3.80
N SER A 132 2.04 -2.92 -2.73
CA SER A 132 1.48 -1.56 -2.70
C SER A 132 2.55 -0.49 -2.89
N VAL A 133 3.74 -0.71 -2.33
CA VAL A 133 4.91 0.16 -2.52
C VAL A 133 5.31 0.19 -3.99
N LEU A 134 5.46 -0.98 -4.62
CA LEU A 134 5.84 -1.07 -6.03
C LEU A 134 4.79 -0.41 -6.95
N SER A 135 3.50 -0.56 -6.65
CA SER A 135 2.43 0.11 -7.39
C SER A 135 2.56 1.63 -7.37
N VAL A 136 2.83 2.21 -6.20
CA VAL A 136 3.02 3.67 -6.07
C VAL A 136 4.32 4.11 -6.72
N VAL A 137 5.42 3.36 -6.56
CA VAL A 137 6.69 3.63 -7.25
C VAL A 137 6.48 3.66 -8.77
N TRP A 138 5.73 2.70 -9.30
CA TRP A 138 5.45 2.64 -10.74
C TRP A 138 4.63 3.83 -11.21
N TYR A 139 3.65 4.27 -10.44
CA TYR A 139 2.89 5.49 -10.73
C TYR A 139 3.79 6.73 -10.80
N LEU A 140 4.65 6.93 -9.80
CA LEU A 140 5.59 8.06 -9.77
C LEU A 140 6.54 8.03 -10.98
N HIS A 141 6.97 6.84 -11.38
CA HIS A 141 7.80 6.66 -12.56
C HIS A 141 7.05 6.98 -13.85
N ARG A 142 5.86 6.40 -14.03
CA ARG A 142 5.08 6.49 -15.27
C ARG A 142 4.47 7.88 -15.49
N TYR A 143 3.91 8.49 -14.46
CA TYR A 143 3.16 9.74 -14.57
C TYR A 143 3.89 10.98 -14.06
N GLU A 144 4.83 10.84 -13.14
CA GLU A 144 5.58 11.97 -12.59
C GLU A 144 7.04 12.04 -13.08
N GLY A 145 7.44 11.14 -13.97
CA GLY A 145 8.76 11.14 -14.58
C GLY A 145 9.91 10.84 -13.63
N LYS A 146 9.64 10.24 -12.48
CA LYS A 146 10.67 9.87 -11.51
C LYS A 146 11.44 8.64 -12.01
N THR A 147 12.74 8.58 -11.71
CA THR A 147 13.46 7.32 -11.83
C THR A 147 12.96 6.33 -10.79
N ILE A 148 13.16 5.05 -11.02
CA ILE A 148 12.79 4.02 -10.03
C ILE A 148 13.49 4.27 -8.69
N ASP A 149 14.78 4.64 -8.70
CA ASP A 149 15.51 5.01 -7.49
C ASP A 149 14.86 6.18 -6.74
N ALA A 150 14.56 7.26 -7.43
CA ALA A 150 13.94 8.44 -6.84
C ALA A 150 12.54 8.11 -6.28
N ALA A 151 11.76 7.33 -7.01
CA ALA A 151 10.43 6.91 -6.58
C ALA A 151 10.49 6.05 -5.30
N TYR A 152 11.39 5.08 -5.21
CA TYR A 152 11.60 4.32 -3.98
C TYR A 152 12.05 5.20 -2.82
N GLN A 153 12.92 6.18 -3.04
CA GLN A 153 13.34 7.12 -1.98
C GLN A 153 12.15 7.94 -1.45
N ILE A 154 11.30 8.42 -2.34
CA ILE A 154 10.10 9.19 -1.96
C ILE A 154 9.20 8.34 -1.06
N VAL A 155 8.92 7.08 -1.44
CA VAL A 155 8.08 6.18 -0.64
C VAL A 155 8.77 5.80 0.67
N ALA A 156 10.05 5.45 0.65
CA ALA A 156 10.80 5.06 1.85
C ALA A 156 10.88 6.19 2.89
N ASN A 157 10.91 7.45 2.47
CA ASN A 157 10.94 8.60 3.37
C ASN A 157 9.70 8.68 4.27
N VAL A 158 8.55 8.22 3.79
CA VAL A 158 7.30 8.25 4.55
C VAL A 158 6.89 6.87 5.07
N ARG A 159 7.44 5.80 4.48
CA ARG A 159 7.16 4.42 4.87
C ARG A 159 8.46 3.62 4.96
N PRO A 160 9.17 3.72 6.09
CA PRO A 160 10.52 3.15 6.25
C PRO A 160 10.57 1.62 6.17
N ILE A 161 9.43 0.94 6.26
CA ILE A 161 9.33 -0.51 6.06
C ILE A 161 9.23 -0.92 4.59
N ALA A 162 9.22 0.02 3.66
CA ALA A 162 9.16 -0.26 2.23
C ALA A 162 10.37 -1.08 1.77
N ILE A 163 10.09 -2.14 1.00
CA ILE A 163 11.12 -3.02 0.44
C ILE A 163 11.18 -2.80 -1.07
N ASP A 164 12.38 -2.60 -1.59
CA ASP A 164 12.63 -2.42 -3.01
C ASP A 164 12.58 -3.78 -3.73
N HIS A 165 11.59 -3.92 -4.59
CA HIS A 165 11.39 -5.11 -5.44
C HIS A 165 11.48 -4.78 -6.93
N ARG A 166 12.34 -3.83 -7.31
CA ARG A 166 12.57 -3.55 -8.74
C ARG A 166 12.99 -4.78 -9.55
N SER A 167 13.58 -5.78 -8.89
CA SER A 167 13.93 -7.05 -9.54
C SER A 167 12.72 -7.80 -10.10
N TRP A 168 11.53 -7.58 -9.55
CA TRP A 168 10.31 -8.22 -10.04
C TRP A 168 9.87 -7.71 -11.43
N ILE A 169 10.30 -6.51 -11.79
CA ILE A 169 9.97 -5.85 -13.07
C ILE A 169 11.18 -5.70 -14.00
N ALA A 170 12.35 -6.16 -13.57
CA ALA A 170 13.56 -6.15 -14.38
C ALA A 170 13.53 -7.26 -15.44
N THR A 171 14.09 -6.97 -16.60
CA THR A 171 14.29 -7.94 -17.69
C THR A 171 15.71 -8.48 -17.70
#